data_c1fa256174295fddba59f4afaada3fbf
#
_entry.id   c1fa256174295fddba59f4afaada3fbf
#
_cell.length_a   1.000
_cell.length_b   1.000
_cell.length_c   1.000
_cell.angle_alpha   90.00
_cell.angle_beta   90.00
_cell.angle_gamma   90.00
#
_symmetry.space_group_name_H-M   'P 1'
#
loop_
_entity.id
_entity.type
_entity.pdbx_description
1 polymer ?
#
loop_
_entity_poly.entity_id
_entity_poly.type
_entity_poly.pdbx_seq_one_letter_code
_entity_poly.pdbx_strand_id
1 'polypeptide(L)'
;MIALLQQEETGMNFTLSEEQKALQDSVRKFAQTELPEIAKQIEETGHPPNIEIRKRFGELGYLGVNLSAKYGGSGGSHLDAVIVLEELAKISIAVAFPVFESCFGPSLAIAHFGSETLKDWLLPDICSGNLILAVSMSEPSAGSALTDLSTKGVVGDDHVILNGTKRWCSGAGHAEAYVVYCRMSDEQGAKGIGAIVVEKDTPGFSFGKQEHHMGFKGVASADMYFDNVRIPIENILVPAGGFSKLMEAFDLERCGNTTMSLAVAQSAFDFVLSYTQERKQFGKPLVDFQAVQIQIAEMKMKLDAARLLLY
;
A
#
# COMPACT_ATOMS: atom_id res chain seq x y z
N MET A 1 -44.27 31.68 -2.43
CA MET A 1 -44.27 30.40 -3.15
C MET A 1 -43.10 30.42 -4.16
N ILE A 2 -41.87 30.66 -3.72
CA ILE A 2 -40.62 30.45 -4.47
C ILE A 2 -39.52 30.21 -3.38
N ALA A 3 -39.66 29.09 -2.64
CA ALA A 3 -38.69 28.68 -1.64
C ALA A 3 -38.61 27.15 -1.57
N LEU A 4 -38.51 26.52 -2.74
CA LEU A 4 -38.42 25.08 -2.86
C LEU A 4 -37.69 24.72 -4.17
N LEU A 5 -36.44 25.06 -4.31
CA LEU A 5 -35.52 24.49 -5.32
C LEU A 5 -34.06 24.81 -4.94
N GLN A 6 -33.69 24.60 -3.69
CA GLN A 6 -32.30 24.22 -3.36
C GLN A 6 -32.34 22.72 -3.06
N GLN A 7 -32.58 21.92 -4.10
CA GLN A 7 -32.08 20.57 -4.12
C GLN A 7 -30.57 20.71 -4.26
N GLU A 8 -29.86 20.39 -3.18
CA GLU A 8 -28.45 20.03 -3.31
C GLU A 8 -28.35 18.99 -4.44
N GLU A 9 -27.66 19.35 -5.50
CA GLU A 9 -27.31 18.40 -6.56
C GLU A 9 -26.46 17.31 -5.92
N THR A 10 -27.06 16.21 -5.48
CA THR A 10 -26.39 14.98 -5.07
C THR A 10 -25.87 14.22 -6.29
N GLY A 11 -25.32 14.93 -7.26
CA GLY A 11 -24.61 14.37 -8.37
C GLY A 11 -23.20 13.94 -7.92
N MET A 12 -22.75 12.72 -8.28
CA MET A 12 -21.36 12.34 -8.10
C MET A 12 -20.47 13.37 -8.79
N ASN A 13 -19.59 14.03 -8.01
CA ASN A 13 -18.63 14.99 -8.54
C ASN A 13 -17.24 14.34 -8.48
N PHE A 14 -16.67 14.03 -9.64
CA PHE A 14 -15.33 13.47 -9.81
C PHE A 14 -14.25 14.55 -9.98
N THR A 15 -14.61 15.83 -9.83
CA THR A 15 -13.67 16.95 -9.96
C THR A 15 -12.90 17.11 -8.65
N LEU A 16 -11.58 17.12 -8.73
CA LEU A 16 -10.71 17.41 -7.58
C LEU A 16 -10.96 18.84 -7.10
N SER A 17 -10.94 19.06 -5.79
CA SER A 17 -10.98 20.40 -5.19
C SER A 17 -9.70 21.19 -5.54
N GLU A 18 -9.71 22.49 -5.29
CA GLU A 18 -8.52 23.32 -5.53
C GLU A 18 -7.35 22.91 -4.63
N GLU A 19 -7.63 22.49 -3.39
CA GLU A 19 -6.64 21.97 -2.46
C GLU A 19 -6.05 20.65 -2.97
N GLN A 20 -6.89 19.75 -3.51
CA GLN A 20 -6.46 18.48 -4.08
C GLN A 20 -5.63 18.67 -5.35
N LYS A 21 -5.97 19.64 -6.21
CA LYS A 21 -5.17 20.01 -7.37
C LYS A 21 -3.81 20.57 -6.95
N ALA A 22 -3.79 21.45 -5.94
CA ALA A 22 -2.54 22.00 -5.41
C ALA A 22 -1.66 20.90 -4.79
N LEU A 23 -2.25 19.95 -4.05
CA LEU A 23 -1.57 18.76 -3.52
C LEU A 23 -0.97 17.95 -4.69
N GLN A 24 -1.78 17.63 -5.71
CA GLN A 24 -1.34 16.87 -6.88
C GLN A 24 -0.15 17.53 -7.57
N ASP A 25 -0.22 18.84 -7.81
CA ASP A 25 0.85 19.58 -8.50
C ASP A 25 2.13 19.63 -7.65
N SER A 26 2.00 19.79 -6.33
CA SER A 26 3.15 19.77 -5.41
C SER A 26 3.85 18.42 -5.39
N VAL A 27 3.07 17.33 -5.23
CA VAL A 27 3.62 15.96 -5.23
C VAL A 27 4.25 15.61 -6.57
N ARG A 28 3.59 15.96 -7.68
CA ARG A 28 4.11 15.75 -9.03
C ARG A 28 5.46 16.44 -9.24
N LYS A 29 5.57 17.70 -8.84
CA LYS A 29 6.83 18.45 -8.93
C LYS A 29 7.93 17.79 -8.13
N PHE A 30 7.66 17.42 -6.88
CA PHE A 30 8.60 16.68 -6.03
C PHE A 30 9.02 15.37 -6.70
N ALA A 31 8.05 14.54 -7.13
CA ALA A 31 8.31 13.24 -7.72
C ALA A 31 9.18 13.33 -8.98
N GLN A 32 8.88 14.26 -9.88
CA GLN A 32 9.65 14.46 -11.11
C GLN A 32 11.06 15.01 -10.88
N THR A 33 11.28 15.74 -9.79
CA THR A 33 12.58 16.35 -9.48
C THR A 33 13.49 15.44 -8.66
N GLU A 34 12.97 14.78 -7.64
CA GLU A 34 13.81 14.08 -6.65
C GLU A 34 13.86 12.56 -6.84
N LEU A 35 12.87 11.94 -7.50
CA LEU A 35 12.79 10.48 -7.54
C LEU A 35 13.44 9.77 -8.74
N PRO A 36 13.71 10.38 -9.93
CA PRO A 36 14.16 9.63 -11.10
C PRO A 36 15.47 8.86 -10.89
N GLU A 37 16.48 9.49 -10.27
CA GLU A 37 17.77 8.82 -10.02
C GLU A 37 17.64 7.71 -8.96
N ILE A 38 16.81 7.90 -7.95
CA ILE A 38 16.51 6.88 -6.93
C ILE A 38 15.81 5.69 -7.59
N ALA A 39 14.82 5.95 -8.43
CA ALA A 39 14.08 4.92 -9.17
C ALA A 39 15.00 4.11 -10.09
N LYS A 40 15.91 4.79 -10.80
CA LYS A 40 16.92 4.14 -11.65
C LYS A 40 17.85 3.24 -10.83
N GLN A 41 18.37 3.74 -9.72
CA GLN A 41 19.25 2.94 -8.84
C GLN A 41 18.54 1.69 -8.32
N ILE A 42 17.26 1.81 -7.92
CA ILE A 42 16.47 0.69 -7.44
C ILE A 42 16.25 -0.35 -8.55
N GLU A 43 15.93 0.08 -9.78
CA GLU A 43 15.75 -0.82 -10.92
C GLU A 43 17.05 -1.57 -11.28
N GLU A 44 18.20 -0.91 -11.17
CA GLU A 44 19.51 -1.51 -11.46
C GLU A 44 19.96 -2.49 -10.36
N THR A 45 19.73 -2.15 -9.10
CA THR A 45 20.25 -2.92 -7.95
C THR A 45 19.28 -3.94 -7.39
N GLY A 46 17.97 -3.69 -7.54
CA GLY A 46 16.90 -4.45 -6.88
C GLY A 46 16.78 -4.20 -5.38
N HIS A 47 17.57 -3.27 -4.81
CA HIS A 47 17.49 -2.96 -3.39
C HIS A 47 16.32 -2.00 -3.09
N PRO A 48 15.66 -2.16 -1.94
CA PRO A 48 14.62 -1.22 -1.48
C PRO A 48 15.13 0.22 -1.36
N PRO A 49 14.22 1.21 -1.43
CA PRO A 49 14.56 2.60 -1.14
C PRO A 49 15.25 2.74 0.23
N ASN A 50 16.21 3.65 0.32
CA ASN A 50 16.90 3.92 1.57
C ASN A 50 15.99 4.65 2.58
N ILE A 51 16.43 4.70 3.84
CA ILE A 51 15.65 5.31 4.92
C ILE A 51 15.52 6.84 4.74
N GLU A 52 16.45 7.50 4.04
CA GLU A 52 16.43 8.94 3.84
C GLU A 52 15.22 9.38 3.03
N ILE A 53 14.90 8.68 1.93
CA ILE A 53 13.70 9.01 1.15
C ILE A 53 12.41 8.73 1.93
N ARG A 54 12.38 7.68 2.75
CA ARG A 54 11.25 7.37 3.63
C ARG A 54 11.02 8.49 4.65
N LYS A 55 12.07 8.95 5.31
CA LYS A 55 12.02 10.09 6.24
C LYS A 55 11.59 11.37 5.53
N ARG A 56 12.10 11.58 4.31
CA ARG A 56 11.70 12.72 3.49
C ARG A 56 10.20 12.71 3.18
N PHE A 57 9.63 11.54 2.92
CA PHE A 57 8.16 11.41 2.79
C PHE A 57 7.42 11.74 4.09
N GLY A 58 7.97 11.35 5.24
CA GLY A 58 7.43 11.73 6.55
C GLY A 58 7.43 13.24 6.76
N GLU A 59 8.56 13.91 6.51
CA GLU A 59 8.69 15.38 6.61
C GLU A 59 7.70 16.13 5.71
N LEU A 60 7.39 15.58 4.54
CA LEU A 60 6.44 16.14 3.57
C LEU A 60 4.98 15.79 3.87
N GLY A 61 4.72 14.97 4.90
CA GLY A 61 3.39 14.52 5.27
C GLY A 61 2.77 13.52 4.29
N TYR A 62 3.59 12.82 3.48
CA TYR A 62 3.12 11.81 2.52
C TYR A 62 2.88 10.45 3.16
N LEU A 63 3.51 10.18 4.33
CA LEU A 63 3.21 9.00 5.12
C LEU A 63 2.05 9.29 6.05
N GLY A 64 1.02 8.43 6.00
CA GLY A 64 -0.17 8.62 6.81
C GLY A 64 -1.01 9.84 6.43
N VAL A 65 -1.12 10.15 5.12
CA VAL A 65 -1.96 11.26 4.60
C VAL A 65 -3.35 11.23 5.21
N ASN A 66 -3.96 10.06 5.27
CA ASN A 66 -5.32 9.79 5.77
C ASN A 66 -5.36 9.28 7.23
N LEU A 67 -4.23 9.34 7.93
CA LEU A 67 -4.17 9.06 9.37
C LEU A 67 -4.39 10.32 10.20
N SER A 68 -4.88 10.15 11.43
CA SER A 68 -5.17 11.25 12.34
C SER A 68 -3.92 12.08 12.69
N ALA A 69 -4.08 13.40 12.75
CA ALA A 69 -3.06 14.33 13.23
C ALA A 69 -2.59 14.03 14.66
N LYS A 70 -3.41 13.37 15.49
CA LYS A 70 -3.03 12.88 16.84
C LYS A 70 -1.76 12.02 16.77
N TYR A 71 -1.58 11.26 15.70
CA TYR A 71 -0.45 10.34 15.52
C TYR A 71 0.61 10.86 14.52
N GLY A 72 0.52 12.11 14.12
CA GLY A 72 1.45 12.71 13.15
C GLY A 72 1.03 12.56 11.70
N GLY A 73 -0.16 12.02 11.41
CA GLY A 73 -0.76 11.99 10.08
C GLY A 73 -1.27 13.37 9.64
N SER A 74 -1.59 13.51 8.36
CA SER A 74 -2.07 14.78 7.81
C SER A 74 -3.58 15.02 8.02
N GLY A 75 -4.35 14.00 8.41
CA GLY A 75 -5.80 14.09 8.62
C GLY A 75 -6.60 14.30 7.33
N GLY A 76 -6.00 14.00 6.18
CA GLY A 76 -6.63 14.10 4.86
C GLY A 76 -7.58 12.93 4.57
N SER A 77 -8.19 12.97 3.41
CA SER A 77 -9.10 11.92 2.92
C SER A 77 -8.34 10.73 2.29
N HIS A 78 -9.04 9.63 2.04
CA HIS A 78 -8.49 8.53 1.25
C HIS A 78 -8.18 8.95 -0.19
N LEU A 79 -8.94 9.89 -0.76
CA LEU A 79 -8.68 10.45 -2.08
C LEU A 79 -7.38 11.27 -2.10
N ASP A 80 -7.07 12.01 -1.04
CA ASP A 80 -5.79 12.72 -0.92
C ASP A 80 -4.61 11.74 -0.90
N ALA A 81 -4.77 10.61 -0.21
CA ALA A 81 -3.77 9.54 -0.21
C ALA A 81 -3.61 8.88 -1.59
N VAL A 82 -4.71 8.67 -2.34
CA VAL A 82 -4.69 8.21 -3.74
C VAL A 82 -3.89 9.17 -4.60
N ILE A 83 -4.12 10.49 -4.48
CA ILE A 83 -3.41 11.52 -5.25
C ILE A 83 -1.91 11.46 -4.98
N VAL A 84 -1.51 11.40 -3.71
CA VAL A 84 -0.09 11.31 -3.32
C VAL A 84 0.54 10.04 -3.88
N LEU A 85 -0.08 8.89 -3.65
CA LEU A 85 0.43 7.61 -4.11
C LEU A 85 0.53 7.54 -5.64
N GLU A 86 -0.48 8.02 -6.38
CA GLU A 86 -0.48 8.01 -7.85
C GLU A 86 0.69 8.82 -8.41
N GLU A 87 0.90 10.06 -7.96
CA GLU A 87 1.96 10.91 -8.49
C GLU A 87 3.37 10.37 -8.20
N LEU A 88 3.61 9.78 -7.03
CA LEU A 88 4.87 9.13 -6.70
C LEU A 88 5.08 7.84 -7.53
N ALA A 89 4.04 7.01 -7.63
CA ALA A 89 4.08 5.72 -8.32
C ALA A 89 4.24 5.86 -9.85
N LYS A 90 3.89 7.00 -10.45
CA LYS A 90 4.20 7.31 -11.85
C LYS A 90 5.70 7.28 -12.14
N ILE A 91 6.52 7.59 -11.15
CA ILE A 91 7.99 7.53 -11.28
C ILE A 91 8.48 6.12 -10.93
N SER A 92 8.06 5.58 -9.78
CA SER A 92 8.41 4.22 -9.37
C SER A 92 7.47 3.72 -8.28
N ILE A 93 6.84 2.57 -8.52
CA ILE A 93 6.01 1.90 -7.51
C ILE A 93 6.83 1.44 -6.30
N ALA A 94 8.09 1.06 -6.50
CA ALA A 94 8.96 0.64 -5.39
C ALA A 94 9.32 1.82 -4.47
N VAL A 95 9.60 3.01 -5.05
CA VAL A 95 9.84 4.23 -4.27
C VAL A 95 8.58 4.67 -3.52
N ALA A 96 7.40 4.54 -4.15
CA ALA A 96 6.12 4.91 -3.58
C ALA A 96 5.58 3.90 -2.54
N PHE A 97 6.16 2.70 -2.46
CA PHE A 97 5.66 1.60 -1.63
C PHE A 97 5.52 1.94 -0.14
N PRO A 98 6.42 2.70 0.51
CA PRO A 98 6.22 3.15 1.89
C PRO A 98 4.93 3.98 2.08
N VAL A 99 4.54 4.78 1.09
CA VAL A 99 3.28 5.55 1.11
C VAL A 99 2.08 4.61 0.98
N PHE A 100 2.18 3.60 0.12
CA PHE A 100 1.16 2.56 0.03
C PHE A 100 0.95 1.84 1.37
N GLU A 101 2.02 1.36 2.03
CA GLU A 101 1.95 0.66 3.31
C GLU A 101 1.38 1.56 4.43
N SER A 102 1.72 2.85 4.44
CA SER A 102 1.26 3.79 5.47
C SER A 102 -0.18 4.26 5.27
N CYS A 103 -0.65 4.41 4.02
CA CYS A 103 -1.95 5.02 3.73
C CYS A 103 -3.03 4.01 3.35
N PHE A 104 -2.67 2.80 2.87
CA PHE A 104 -3.60 1.78 2.37
C PHE A 104 -3.36 0.40 2.96
N GLY A 105 -2.14 0.13 3.45
CA GLY A 105 -1.72 -1.15 3.99
C GLY A 105 -2.11 -1.35 5.46
N PRO A 106 -1.29 -2.13 6.20
CA PRO A 106 -1.62 -2.57 7.56
C PRO A 106 -1.74 -1.42 8.57
N SER A 107 -1.21 -0.23 8.27
CA SER A 107 -1.34 0.95 9.13
C SER A 107 -2.80 1.36 9.35
N LEU A 108 -3.66 1.18 8.34
CA LEU A 108 -5.10 1.41 8.48
C LEU A 108 -5.76 0.39 9.41
N ALA A 109 -5.34 -0.88 9.37
CA ALA A 109 -5.85 -1.88 10.30
C ALA A 109 -5.50 -1.51 11.75
N ILE A 110 -4.27 -1.00 12.00
CA ILE A 110 -3.88 -0.45 13.31
C ILE A 110 -4.76 0.74 13.69
N ALA A 111 -4.94 1.71 12.78
CA ALA A 111 -5.71 2.92 13.05
C ALA A 111 -7.19 2.63 13.38
N HIS A 112 -7.80 1.65 12.70
CA HIS A 112 -9.21 1.30 12.88
C HIS A 112 -9.45 0.34 14.05
N PHE A 113 -8.61 -0.67 14.23
CA PHE A 113 -8.89 -1.81 15.13
C PHE A 113 -7.86 -1.97 16.24
N GLY A 114 -6.72 -1.30 16.16
CA GLY A 114 -5.68 -1.37 17.20
C GLY A 114 -6.13 -0.77 18.53
N SER A 115 -5.60 -1.31 19.62
CA SER A 115 -5.68 -0.66 20.93
C SER A 115 -4.97 0.69 20.92
N GLU A 116 -5.28 1.57 21.86
CA GLU A 116 -4.56 2.85 21.95
C GLU A 116 -3.05 2.63 22.15
N THR A 117 -2.65 1.59 22.87
CA THR A 117 -1.24 1.20 23.05
C THR A 117 -0.58 0.88 21.71
N LEU A 118 -1.23 0.10 20.84
CA LEU A 118 -0.70 -0.21 19.50
C LEU A 118 -0.64 1.03 18.60
N LYS A 119 -1.67 1.88 18.67
CA LYS A 119 -1.71 3.12 17.89
C LYS A 119 -0.62 4.11 18.32
N ASP A 120 -0.48 4.35 19.62
CA ASP A 120 0.51 5.27 20.19
C ASP A 120 1.95 4.77 19.96
N TRP A 121 2.14 3.45 19.87
CA TRP A 121 3.45 2.86 19.55
C TRP A 121 3.78 2.98 18.06
N LEU A 122 2.89 2.55 17.16
CA LEU A 122 3.23 2.34 15.74
C LEU A 122 3.00 3.56 14.87
N LEU A 123 1.86 4.25 15.02
CA LEU A 123 1.45 5.26 14.05
C LEU A 123 2.37 6.49 13.99
N PRO A 124 2.92 7.02 15.09
CA PRO A 124 3.85 8.15 15.03
C PRO A 124 5.13 7.81 14.24
N ASP A 125 5.69 6.62 14.45
CA ASP A 125 6.90 6.17 13.77
C ASP A 125 6.64 5.84 12.29
N ILE A 126 5.44 5.35 11.95
CA ILE A 126 5.01 5.19 10.56
C ILE A 126 4.91 6.56 9.88
N CYS A 127 4.22 7.53 10.48
CA CYS A 127 4.03 8.86 9.89
C CYS A 127 5.35 9.64 9.73
N SER A 128 6.31 9.45 10.63
CA SER A 128 7.64 10.08 10.55
C SER A 128 8.62 9.34 9.61
N GLY A 129 8.27 8.15 9.14
CA GLY A 129 9.14 7.31 8.31
C GLY A 129 10.22 6.55 9.09
N ASN A 130 10.13 6.46 10.41
CA ASN A 130 11.03 5.65 11.23
C ASN A 130 10.69 4.16 11.15
N LEU A 131 9.42 3.81 10.89
CA LEU A 131 8.93 2.46 10.85
C LEU A 131 8.12 2.17 9.58
N ILE A 132 8.36 1.02 8.95
CA ILE A 132 7.46 0.40 7.99
C ILE A 132 6.75 -0.75 8.70
N LEU A 133 5.44 -0.79 8.58
CA LEU A 133 4.61 -1.90 9.01
C LEU A 133 4.19 -2.69 7.78
N ALA A 134 4.50 -3.97 7.71
CA ALA A 134 4.11 -4.85 6.61
C ALA A 134 2.99 -5.81 7.04
N VAL A 135 2.26 -6.37 6.08
CA VAL A 135 1.23 -7.40 6.35
C VAL A 135 1.68 -8.76 5.86
N SER A 136 1.42 -9.81 6.64
CA SER A 136 1.75 -11.19 6.32
C SER A 136 0.54 -12.10 6.47
N MET A 137 -0.02 -12.51 5.34
CA MET A 137 -1.23 -13.34 5.28
C MET A 137 -0.94 -14.72 4.71
N SER A 138 -0.42 -14.78 3.48
CA SER A 138 -0.27 -16.03 2.70
C SER A 138 0.68 -17.04 3.35
N GLU A 139 0.38 -18.30 3.16
CA GLU A 139 1.20 -19.45 3.58
C GLU A 139 1.49 -20.35 2.37
N PRO A 140 2.47 -21.27 2.45
CA PRO A 140 2.73 -22.21 1.36
C PRO A 140 1.50 -22.99 0.88
N SER A 141 0.57 -23.28 1.80
CA SER A 141 -0.66 -24.04 1.54
C SER A 141 -1.94 -23.21 1.48
N ALA A 142 -1.89 -21.91 1.82
CA ALA A 142 -3.06 -21.04 1.93
C ALA A 142 -2.77 -19.66 1.33
N GLY A 143 -3.27 -19.42 0.14
CA GLY A 143 -3.21 -18.11 -0.56
C GLY A 143 -4.61 -17.54 -0.71
N SER A 144 -5.35 -17.92 -1.75
CA SER A 144 -6.73 -17.45 -1.97
C SER A 144 -7.69 -17.88 -0.84
N ALA A 145 -7.47 -19.06 -0.27
CA ALA A 145 -8.24 -19.57 0.87
C ALA A 145 -7.59 -19.14 2.20
N LEU A 146 -7.62 -17.84 2.52
CA LEU A 146 -7.07 -17.31 3.78
C LEU A 146 -7.74 -17.88 5.03
N THR A 147 -8.90 -18.50 4.92
CA THR A 147 -9.55 -19.21 6.03
C THR A 147 -8.88 -20.53 6.41
N ASP A 148 -7.95 -21.02 5.57
CA ASP A 148 -7.23 -22.28 5.76
C ASP A 148 -5.83 -22.08 6.35
N LEU A 149 -5.53 -20.89 6.89
CA LEU A 149 -4.26 -20.59 7.56
C LEU A 149 -3.94 -21.60 8.66
N SER A 150 -2.69 -22.05 8.68
CA SER A 150 -2.14 -23.03 9.64
C SER A 150 -1.18 -22.42 10.65
N THR A 151 -0.58 -21.24 10.38
CA THR A 151 0.22 -20.50 11.35
C THR A 151 -0.62 -20.28 12.60
N LYS A 152 -0.15 -20.77 13.76
CA LYS A 152 -0.92 -20.83 15.01
C LYS A 152 -0.35 -19.88 16.05
N GLY A 153 -1.21 -19.04 16.63
CA GLY A 153 -0.95 -18.23 17.81
C GLY A 153 -1.67 -18.81 19.02
N VAL A 154 -0.93 -19.40 19.95
CA VAL A 154 -1.50 -19.91 21.21
C VAL A 154 -1.53 -18.79 22.22
N VAL A 155 -2.73 -18.33 22.57
CA VAL A 155 -2.95 -17.22 23.49
C VAL A 155 -2.84 -17.73 24.93
N GLY A 156 -1.89 -17.18 25.70
CA GLY A 156 -1.72 -17.38 27.14
C GLY A 156 -2.24 -16.18 27.94
N ASP A 157 -1.83 -16.08 29.21
CA ASP A 157 -2.31 -15.03 30.12
C ASP A 157 -1.68 -13.66 29.79
N ASP A 158 -0.39 -13.61 29.47
CA ASP A 158 0.39 -12.38 29.25
C ASP A 158 1.07 -12.34 27.88
N HIS A 159 0.98 -13.41 27.07
CA HIS A 159 1.65 -13.52 25.78
C HIS A 159 0.95 -14.47 24.82
N VAL A 160 1.35 -14.40 23.58
CA VAL A 160 1.00 -15.33 22.51
C VAL A 160 2.27 -16.06 22.06
N ILE A 161 2.22 -17.38 21.90
CA ILE A 161 3.27 -18.17 21.27
C ILE A 161 2.89 -18.42 19.81
N LEU A 162 3.66 -17.84 18.89
CA LEU A 162 3.41 -17.95 17.44
C LEU A 162 4.33 -19.00 16.83
N ASN A 163 3.75 -19.90 16.06
CA ASN A 163 4.44 -20.93 15.29
C ASN A 163 3.86 -21.04 13.87
N GLY A 164 4.73 -21.17 12.88
CA GLY A 164 4.29 -21.37 11.51
C GLY A 164 5.21 -20.74 10.46
N THR A 165 4.70 -20.67 9.23
CA THR A 165 5.44 -20.14 8.08
C THR A 165 4.52 -19.26 7.25
N LYS A 166 5.00 -18.09 6.87
CA LYS A 166 4.36 -17.21 5.90
C LYS A 166 5.19 -17.15 4.63
N ARG A 167 4.53 -16.83 3.52
CA ARG A 167 5.16 -16.85 2.21
C ARG A 167 4.90 -15.57 1.43
N TRP A 168 5.92 -15.13 0.68
CA TRP A 168 5.87 -13.97 -0.20
C TRP A 168 5.43 -12.66 0.49
N CYS A 169 5.87 -12.49 1.74
CA CYS A 169 5.56 -11.27 2.45
C CYS A 169 6.33 -10.09 1.86
N SER A 170 5.62 -9.09 1.34
CA SER A 170 6.21 -7.81 0.93
C SER A 170 6.78 -7.11 2.17
N GLY A 171 7.99 -6.54 2.02
CA GLY A 171 8.69 -5.93 3.15
C GLY A 171 9.44 -6.90 4.06
N ALA A 172 9.37 -8.23 3.83
CA ALA A 172 10.03 -9.23 4.67
C ALA A 172 11.54 -8.97 4.79
N GLY A 173 12.03 -8.87 6.03
CA GLY A 173 13.42 -8.56 6.36
C GLY A 173 13.78 -7.07 6.30
N HIS A 174 12.91 -6.20 5.77
CA HIS A 174 13.11 -4.74 5.67
C HIS A 174 12.15 -3.94 6.55
N ALA A 175 10.89 -4.36 6.68
CA ALA A 175 9.96 -3.74 7.61
C ALA A 175 10.41 -3.96 9.06
N GLU A 176 10.13 -3.00 9.93
CA GLU A 176 10.46 -3.06 11.35
C GLU A 176 9.45 -3.87 12.15
N ALA A 177 8.18 -3.94 11.67
CA ALA A 177 7.13 -4.74 12.30
C ALA A 177 6.17 -5.33 11.24
N TYR A 178 5.43 -6.36 11.64
CA TYR A 178 4.57 -7.14 10.76
C TYR A 178 3.22 -7.43 11.40
N VAL A 179 2.12 -7.16 10.70
CA VAL A 179 0.80 -7.67 11.05
C VAL A 179 0.68 -9.08 10.51
N VAL A 180 0.71 -10.07 11.37
CA VAL A 180 0.69 -11.49 11.02
C VAL A 180 -0.70 -12.06 11.27
N TYR A 181 -1.37 -12.53 10.21
CA TYR A 181 -2.64 -13.25 10.33
C TYR A 181 -2.36 -14.68 10.78
N CYS A 182 -3.02 -15.14 11.81
CA CYS A 182 -2.80 -16.48 12.35
C CYS A 182 -4.07 -17.06 12.97
N ARG A 183 -4.07 -18.37 13.16
CA ARG A 183 -5.12 -19.08 13.85
C ARG A 183 -4.89 -18.98 15.36
N MET A 184 -5.81 -18.30 16.06
CA MET A 184 -5.73 -18.01 17.49
C MET A 184 -6.74 -18.82 18.33
N SER A 185 -7.57 -19.65 17.69
CA SER A 185 -8.46 -20.61 18.38
C SER A 185 -8.65 -21.87 17.52
N ASP A 186 -9.25 -22.90 18.10
CA ASP A 186 -9.53 -24.17 17.41
C ASP A 186 -10.79 -24.10 16.52
N GLU A 187 -11.48 -22.96 16.48
CA GLU A 187 -12.60 -22.72 15.59
C GLU A 187 -12.18 -22.81 14.12
N GLN A 188 -13.00 -23.45 13.29
CA GLN A 188 -12.72 -23.66 11.88
C GLN A 188 -12.97 -22.39 11.04
N GLY A 189 -12.29 -22.29 9.89
CA GLY A 189 -12.47 -21.20 8.94
C GLY A 189 -12.12 -19.83 9.52
N ALA A 190 -12.85 -18.80 9.14
CA ALA A 190 -12.63 -17.40 9.53
C ALA A 190 -12.76 -17.16 11.05
N LYS A 191 -13.55 -17.95 11.76
CA LYS A 191 -13.79 -17.80 13.20
C LYS A 191 -12.54 -18.03 14.04
N GLY A 192 -11.63 -18.88 13.58
CA GLY A 192 -10.38 -19.15 14.30
C GLY A 192 -9.28 -18.12 14.02
N ILE A 193 -9.46 -17.22 13.06
CA ILE A 193 -8.40 -16.32 12.60
C ILE A 193 -8.48 -14.96 13.29
N GLY A 194 -7.31 -14.48 13.70
CA GLY A 194 -7.03 -13.14 14.16
C GLY A 194 -5.73 -12.60 13.55
N ALA A 195 -5.22 -11.51 14.09
CA ALA A 195 -3.95 -10.93 13.69
C ALA A 195 -3.18 -10.36 14.89
N ILE A 196 -1.86 -10.46 14.81
CA ILE A 196 -0.95 -10.02 15.86
C ILE A 196 0.21 -9.22 15.24
N VAL A 197 0.68 -8.20 15.95
CA VAL A 197 1.87 -7.43 15.55
C VAL A 197 3.13 -8.10 16.09
N VAL A 198 4.09 -8.35 15.21
CA VAL A 198 5.39 -8.97 15.52
C VAL A 198 6.51 -8.04 15.10
N GLU A 199 7.40 -7.69 16.03
CA GLU A 199 8.61 -6.92 15.73
C GLU A 199 9.65 -7.79 15.02
N LYS A 200 10.43 -7.19 14.12
CA LYS A 200 11.41 -7.87 13.27
C LYS A 200 12.41 -8.73 14.06
N ASP A 201 12.92 -8.19 15.15
CA ASP A 201 14.03 -8.81 15.91
C ASP A 201 13.54 -9.68 17.08
N THR A 202 12.25 -10.06 17.08
CA THR A 202 11.69 -10.95 18.12
C THR A 202 12.37 -12.31 18.07
N PRO A 203 12.90 -12.84 19.18
CA PRO A 203 13.53 -14.17 19.22
C PRO A 203 12.63 -15.26 18.66
N GLY A 204 13.17 -16.13 17.80
CA GLY A 204 12.46 -17.19 17.10
C GLY A 204 11.81 -16.75 15.77
N PHE A 205 11.82 -15.46 15.44
CA PHE A 205 11.37 -14.94 14.16
C PHE A 205 12.55 -14.80 13.18
N SER A 206 12.40 -15.33 11.98
CA SER A 206 13.45 -15.29 10.95
C SER A 206 12.86 -15.20 9.54
N PHE A 207 13.73 -14.89 8.57
CA PHE A 207 13.36 -14.66 7.18
C PHE A 207 14.10 -15.64 6.26
N GLY A 208 13.43 -16.03 5.19
CA GLY A 208 14.00 -16.79 4.10
C GLY A 208 14.86 -15.92 3.17
N LYS A 209 15.31 -16.54 2.09
CA LYS A 209 16.01 -15.83 1.01
C LYS A 209 15.07 -14.84 0.33
N GLN A 210 15.59 -13.66 0.00
CA GLN A 210 14.86 -12.67 -0.79
C GLN A 210 14.54 -13.23 -2.20
N GLU A 211 13.31 -13.04 -2.62
CA GLU A 211 12.84 -13.46 -3.96
C GLU A 211 13.34 -12.48 -5.04
N HIS A 212 13.63 -13.02 -6.22
CA HIS A 212 13.96 -12.22 -7.39
C HIS A 212 12.72 -12.00 -8.24
N HIS A 213 12.18 -10.79 -8.21
CA HIS A 213 11.00 -10.43 -8.95
C HIS A 213 11.31 -10.15 -10.43
N MET A 214 10.39 -10.51 -11.32
CA MET A 214 10.41 -10.14 -12.74
C MET A 214 10.18 -8.63 -12.92
N GLY A 215 9.33 -8.04 -12.08
CA GLY A 215 9.05 -6.61 -11.97
C GLY A 215 8.88 -6.24 -10.50
N PHE A 216 8.55 -4.99 -10.18
CA PHE A 216 8.41 -4.50 -8.81
C PHE A 216 9.73 -4.64 -8.01
N LYS A 217 10.86 -4.49 -8.71
CA LYS A 217 12.18 -4.50 -8.10
C LYS A 217 12.28 -3.41 -7.04
N GLY A 218 13.00 -3.70 -5.96
CA GLY A 218 13.11 -2.80 -4.82
C GLY A 218 12.01 -2.95 -3.77
N VAL A 219 11.00 -3.80 -3.99
CA VAL A 219 10.13 -4.27 -2.93
C VAL A 219 10.63 -5.63 -2.47
N ALA A 220 11.11 -5.68 -1.23
CA ALA A 220 11.58 -6.93 -0.64
C ALA A 220 10.42 -7.95 -0.55
N SER A 221 10.70 -9.21 -0.78
CA SER A 221 9.74 -10.30 -0.57
C SER A 221 10.48 -11.56 -0.16
N ALA A 222 10.03 -12.20 0.92
CA ALA A 222 10.60 -13.46 1.39
C ALA A 222 9.58 -14.27 2.19
N ASP A 223 9.93 -15.54 2.44
CA ASP A 223 9.25 -16.36 3.43
C ASP A 223 9.60 -15.89 4.85
N MET A 224 8.70 -16.11 5.79
CA MET A 224 8.85 -15.77 7.20
C MET A 224 8.61 -17.03 8.05
N TYR A 225 9.49 -17.27 9.01
CA TYR A 225 9.44 -18.45 9.88
C TYR A 225 9.28 -18.04 11.34
N PHE A 226 8.33 -18.65 12.01
CA PHE A 226 8.05 -18.44 13.43
C PHE A 226 8.26 -19.76 14.18
N ASP A 227 9.24 -19.77 15.08
CA ASP A 227 9.57 -20.91 15.95
C ASP A 227 9.49 -20.48 17.41
N ASN A 228 8.37 -20.81 18.07
CA ASN A 228 8.07 -20.46 19.45
C ASN A 228 8.26 -18.96 19.74
N VAL A 229 7.85 -18.09 18.80
CA VAL A 229 7.97 -16.64 18.96
C VAL A 229 7.02 -16.18 20.06
N ARG A 230 7.61 -15.62 21.15
CA ARG A 230 6.86 -15.09 22.28
C ARG A 230 6.54 -13.61 22.05
N ILE A 231 5.27 -13.28 21.98
CA ILE A 231 4.76 -11.94 21.65
C ILE A 231 3.86 -11.46 22.80
N PRO A 232 4.01 -10.23 23.29
CA PRO A 232 3.13 -9.64 24.30
C PRO A 232 1.66 -9.71 23.90
N ILE A 233 0.76 -9.96 24.84
CA ILE A 233 -0.68 -10.10 24.55
C ILE A 233 -1.30 -8.80 24.04
N GLU A 234 -0.76 -7.64 24.44
CA GLU A 234 -1.14 -6.31 23.97
C GLU A 234 -0.88 -6.06 22.48
N ASN A 235 -0.04 -6.91 21.85
CA ASN A 235 0.23 -6.87 20.41
C ASN A 235 -0.86 -7.56 19.58
N ILE A 236 -1.88 -8.16 20.19
CA ILE A 236 -3.03 -8.66 19.45
C ILE A 236 -3.76 -7.47 18.82
N LEU A 237 -3.75 -7.40 17.51
CA LEU A 237 -4.48 -6.39 16.75
C LEU A 237 -5.98 -6.72 16.70
N VAL A 238 -6.28 -7.97 16.34
CA VAL A 238 -7.64 -8.49 16.24
C VAL A 238 -7.65 -9.92 16.74
N PRO A 239 -8.47 -10.25 17.76
CA PRO A 239 -8.55 -11.61 18.28
C PRO A 239 -9.23 -12.58 17.31
N ALA A 240 -9.22 -13.88 17.63
CA ALA A 240 -10.01 -14.88 16.89
C ALA A 240 -11.47 -14.43 16.71
N GLY A 241 -12.05 -14.70 15.54
CA GLY A 241 -13.38 -14.26 15.17
C GLY A 241 -13.43 -12.86 14.52
N GLY A 242 -12.33 -12.12 14.53
CA GLY A 242 -12.26 -10.78 13.95
C GLY A 242 -11.81 -10.72 12.47
N PHE A 243 -11.80 -11.84 11.76
CA PHE A 243 -11.35 -11.90 10.35
C PHE A 243 -12.08 -10.91 9.44
N SER A 244 -13.38 -10.67 9.64
CA SER A 244 -14.14 -9.69 8.86
C SER A 244 -13.61 -8.26 9.00
N LYS A 245 -13.15 -7.86 10.20
CA LYS A 245 -12.52 -6.54 10.42
C LYS A 245 -11.20 -6.41 9.64
N LEU A 246 -10.42 -7.49 9.58
CA LEU A 246 -9.20 -7.52 8.80
C LEU A 246 -9.48 -7.38 7.31
N MET A 247 -10.55 -7.99 6.81
CA MET A 247 -10.98 -7.85 5.41
C MET A 247 -11.50 -6.45 5.11
N GLU A 248 -12.19 -5.80 6.04
CA GLU A 248 -12.63 -4.40 5.91
C GLU A 248 -11.43 -3.44 5.70
N ALA A 249 -10.36 -3.59 6.50
CA ALA A 249 -9.13 -2.83 6.26
C ALA A 249 -8.48 -3.18 4.92
N PHE A 250 -8.54 -4.45 4.52
CA PHE A 250 -7.99 -4.93 3.26
C PHE A 250 -8.73 -4.41 2.01
N ASP A 251 -10.00 -4.03 2.12
CA ASP A 251 -10.74 -3.42 1.00
C ASP A 251 -10.10 -2.10 0.56
N LEU A 252 -9.63 -1.26 1.50
CA LEU A 252 -8.90 -0.03 1.19
C LEU A 252 -7.52 -0.30 0.56
N GLU A 253 -6.86 -1.39 0.96
CA GLU A 253 -5.60 -1.83 0.32
C GLU A 253 -5.80 -2.11 -1.17
N ARG A 254 -6.97 -2.60 -1.59
CA ARG A 254 -7.33 -2.79 -3.01
C ARG A 254 -7.32 -1.47 -3.77
N CYS A 255 -7.78 -0.38 -3.16
CA CYS A 255 -7.71 0.95 -3.76
C CYS A 255 -6.25 1.39 -3.97
N GLY A 256 -5.38 1.17 -2.99
CA GLY A 256 -3.95 1.45 -3.12
C GLY A 256 -3.26 0.66 -4.23
N ASN A 257 -3.54 -0.66 -4.33
CA ASN A 257 -3.04 -1.51 -5.42
C ASN A 257 -3.52 -1.03 -6.79
N THR A 258 -4.80 -0.63 -6.89
CA THR A 258 -5.39 -0.05 -8.11
C THR A 258 -4.69 1.27 -8.47
N THR A 259 -4.41 2.13 -7.48
CA THR A 259 -3.70 3.40 -7.66
C THR A 259 -2.31 3.18 -8.26
N MET A 260 -1.53 2.26 -7.71
CA MET A 260 -0.20 1.94 -8.26
C MET A 260 -0.27 1.40 -9.69
N SER A 261 -1.23 0.53 -9.98
CA SER A 261 -1.44 -0.02 -11.33
C SER A 261 -1.83 1.07 -12.32
N LEU A 262 -2.73 1.97 -11.90
CA LEU A 262 -3.15 3.12 -12.70
C LEU A 262 -2.00 4.10 -12.97
N ALA A 263 -1.14 4.34 -11.98
CA ALA A 263 0.04 5.20 -12.11
C ALA A 263 1.01 4.67 -13.17
N VAL A 264 1.32 3.36 -13.14
CA VAL A 264 2.17 2.70 -14.15
C VAL A 264 1.55 2.80 -15.54
N ALA A 265 0.25 2.53 -15.66
CA ALA A 265 -0.47 2.62 -16.92
C ALA A 265 -0.50 4.07 -17.47
N GLN A 266 -0.67 5.07 -16.59
CA GLN A 266 -0.62 6.47 -16.97
C GLN A 266 0.78 6.87 -17.46
N SER A 267 1.83 6.47 -16.75
CA SER A 267 3.22 6.74 -17.16
C SER A 267 3.54 6.12 -18.53
N ALA A 268 3.09 4.90 -18.76
CA ALA A 268 3.24 4.24 -20.07
C ALA A 268 2.47 4.95 -21.18
N PHE A 269 1.26 5.44 -20.89
CA PHE A 269 0.46 6.22 -21.83
C PHE A 269 1.13 7.53 -22.19
N ASP A 270 1.63 8.28 -21.20
CA ASP A 270 2.30 9.57 -21.44
C ASP A 270 3.56 9.39 -22.30
N PHE A 271 4.34 8.32 -22.04
CA PHE A 271 5.50 7.95 -22.84
C PHE A 271 5.12 7.63 -24.29
N VAL A 272 4.10 6.77 -24.49
CA VAL A 272 3.62 6.39 -25.84
C VAL A 272 3.13 7.62 -26.61
N LEU A 273 2.39 8.51 -25.95
CA LEU A 273 1.85 9.73 -26.58
C LEU A 273 2.99 10.62 -27.07
N SER A 274 4.01 10.86 -26.25
CA SER A 274 5.20 11.64 -26.67
C SER A 274 5.97 10.94 -27.79
N TYR A 275 6.28 9.66 -27.63
CA TYR A 275 7.04 8.89 -28.62
C TYR A 275 6.37 8.86 -29.98
N THR A 276 5.05 8.68 -30.04
CA THR A 276 4.31 8.61 -31.32
C THR A 276 4.23 9.95 -32.06
N GLN A 277 4.40 11.07 -31.36
CA GLN A 277 4.50 12.40 -31.96
C GLN A 277 5.88 12.63 -32.58
N GLU A 278 6.95 12.07 -32.03
CA GLU A 278 8.32 12.28 -32.45
C GLU A 278 8.77 11.28 -33.52
N ARG A 279 8.44 9.98 -33.32
CA ARG A 279 8.86 8.90 -34.21
C ARG A 279 8.14 8.94 -35.54
N LYS A 280 8.90 8.97 -36.65
CA LYS A 280 8.37 9.00 -38.01
C LYS A 280 8.59 7.69 -38.75
N GLN A 281 7.60 7.28 -39.53
CA GLN A 281 7.67 6.21 -40.54
C GLN A 281 6.84 6.64 -41.75
N PHE A 282 7.26 6.24 -42.97
CA PHE A 282 6.62 6.63 -44.23
C PHE A 282 6.42 8.14 -44.38
N GLY A 283 7.39 8.91 -43.88
CA GLY A 283 7.42 10.39 -44.03
C GLY A 283 6.56 11.17 -43.04
N LYS A 284 5.85 10.53 -42.09
CA LYS A 284 5.00 11.21 -41.12
C LYS A 284 5.11 10.61 -39.70
N PRO A 285 4.73 11.38 -38.64
CA PRO A 285 4.69 10.88 -37.28
C PRO A 285 3.79 9.65 -37.12
N LEU A 286 4.12 8.76 -36.16
CA LEU A 286 3.32 7.56 -35.91
C LEU A 286 1.88 7.91 -35.50
N VAL A 287 1.67 9.00 -34.78
CA VAL A 287 0.35 9.47 -34.35
C VAL A 287 -0.57 9.82 -35.53
N ASP A 288 -0.04 10.07 -36.75
CA ASP A 288 -0.83 10.34 -37.95
C ASP A 288 -1.39 9.06 -38.60
N PHE A 289 -1.08 7.89 -38.11
CA PHE A 289 -1.65 6.63 -38.57
C PHE A 289 -2.92 6.28 -37.79
N GLN A 290 -4.04 6.06 -38.48
CA GLN A 290 -5.33 5.77 -37.87
C GLN A 290 -5.27 4.59 -36.88
N ALA A 291 -4.54 3.52 -37.20
CA ALA A 291 -4.38 2.37 -36.31
C ALA A 291 -3.73 2.75 -34.96
N VAL A 292 -2.75 3.68 -34.97
CA VAL A 292 -2.11 4.20 -33.75
C VAL A 292 -3.07 5.09 -32.98
N GLN A 293 -3.82 5.95 -33.67
CA GLN A 293 -4.81 6.83 -33.05
C GLN A 293 -5.89 6.05 -32.30
N ILE A 294 -6.39 4.95 -32.89
CA ILE A 294 -7.38 4.07 -32.25
C ILE A 294 -6.80 3.45 -30.99
N GLN A 295 -5.57 2.94 -31.01
CA GLN A 295 -4.93 2.36 -29.83
C GLN A 295 -4.76 3.40 -28.71
N ILE A 296 -4.30 4.62 -29.03
CA ILE A 296 -4.17 5.71 -28.05
C ILE A 296 -5.52 6.08 -27.44
N ALA A 297 -6.57 6.17 -28.25
CA ALA A 297 -7.93 6.45 -27.78
C ALA A 297 -8.44 5.34 -26.84
N GLU A 298 -8.22 4.07 -27.17
CA GLU A 298 -8.58 2.94 -26.30
C GLU A 298 -7.82 2.95 -24.96
N MET A 299 -6.52 3.26 -25.00
CA MET A 299 -5.71 3.39 -23.77
C MET A 299 -6.29 4.48 -22.88
N LYS A 300 -6.58 5.67 -23.45
CA LYS A 300 -7.14 6.79 -22.69
C LYS A 300 -8.49 6.46 -22.07
N MET A 301 -9.41 5.84 -22.84
CA MET A 301 -10.70 5.41 -22.33
C MET A 301 -10.57 4.46 -21.12
N LYS A 302 -9.66 3.48 -21.20
CA LYS A 302 -9.44 2.50 -20.11
C LYS A 302 -8.87 3.18 -18.86
N LEU A 303 -7.92 4.11 -19.03
CA LEU A 303 -7.35 4.91 -17.94
C LEU A 303 -8.41 5.76 -17.24
N ASP A 304 -9.23 6.48 -18.03
CA ASP A 304 -10.28 7.33 -17.45
C ASP A 304 -11.35 6.52 -16.73
N ALA A 305 -11.79 5.42 -17.32
CA ALA A 305 -12.75 4.52 -16.68
C ALA A 305 -12.21 3.93 -15.36
N ALA A 306 -10.94 3.48 -15.34
CA ALA A 306 -10.31 2.96 -14.13
C ALA A 306 -10.17 4.03 -13.04
N ARG A 307 -9.80 5.27 -13.42
CA ARG A 307 -9.67 6.40 -12.48
C ARG A 307 -11.02 6.77 -11.87
N LEU A 308 -12.06 6.85 -12.68
CA LEU A 308 -13.40 7.18 -12.21
C LEU A 308 -13.99 6.10 -11.28
N LEU A 309 -13.62 4.83 -11.48
CA LEU A 309 -14.01 3.75 -10.58
C LEU A 309 -13.22 3.75 -9.27
N LEU A 310 -11.99 4.27 -9.28
CA LEU A 310 -11.16 4.39 -8.09
C LEU A 310 -11.62 5.56 -7.20
N TYR A 311 -11.97 6.71 -7.80
CA TYR A 311 -12.43 7.93 -7.11
C TYR A 311 -13.85 7.76 -6.55
#